data_dd94151f7d67767dfb5796163b590fb9
#
_entry.id   dd94151f7d67767dfb5796163b590fb9
#
_cell.length_a   1.000
_cell.length_b   1.000
_cell.length_c   1.000
_cell.angle_alpha   90.00
_cell.angle_beta   90.00
_cell.angle_gamma   90.00
#
_symmetry.space_group_name_H-M   'P 1'
#
loop_
_entity.id
_entity.type
_entity.pdbx_description
1 polymer ?
#
loop_
_entity_poly.entity_id
_entity_poly.type
_entity_poly.pdbx_seq_one_letter_code
_entity_poly.pdbx_strand_id
1 'polypeptide(L)'
;MKNAILGLFLLVLTAFTVQSSYAQQQPHPPTETIKTAASHTPQEQEIIDLSKKKWDWMAEKNVDSLKNLFDEKAMFVHMGGSWGKAQELETIKSGGIWYKHAEVYAVVVNTFGNTAVVLNDLDLQAVVGGNQVTHAFMVTEVYVKENGQWKMAQLTFSQILRPVKLTDK
;
A
#
# COMPACT_ATOMS: atom_id res chain seq x y z
N MET A 1 35.15 -61.23 -50.24
CA MET A 1 34.99 -59.80 -50.56
C MET A 1 33.93 -59.26 -49.68
N LYS A 2 34.31 -58.54 -48.60
CA LYS A 2 33.39 -58.00 -47.58
C LYS A 2 33.51 -56.48 -47.61
N ASN A 3 32.49 -55.81 -48.09
CA ASN A 3 32.45 -54.36 -48.10
C ASN A 3 31.90 -53.86 -46.71
N ALA A 4 32.75 -53.18 -45.94
CA ALA A 4 32.37 -52.49 -44.75
C ALA A 4 31.93 -51.07 -45.13
N ILE A 5 30.67 -50.76 -44.89
CA ILE A 5 30.11 -49.40 -45.02
C ILE A 5 30.29 -48.72 -43.66
N LEU A 6 31.16 -47.70 -43.65
CA LEU A 6 31.42 -46.84 -42.48
C LEU A 6 30.37 -45.75 -42.44
N GLY A 7 29.38 -45.87 -41.52
CA GLY A 7 28.38 -44.88 -41.33
C GLY A 7 28.91 -43.71 -40.45
N LEU A 8 29.00 -42.52 -41.04
CA LEU A 8 29.39 -41.30 -40.37
C LEU A 8 28.17 -40.73 -39.63
N PHE A 9 28.13 -40.89 -38.30
CA PHE A 9 27.11 -40.22 -37.45
C PHE A 9 27.53 -38.77 -37.24
N LEU A 10 26.82 -37.85 -37.90
CA LEU A 10 26.97 -36.39 -37.68
C LEU A 10 26.15 -35.98 -36.44
N LEU A 11 26.83 -35.76 -35.33
CA LEU A 11 26.21 -35.26 -34.08
C LEU A 11 25.99 -33.76 -34.24
N VAL A 12 24.74 -33.33 -34.51
CA VAL A 12 24.35 -31.92 -34.52
C VAL A 12 24.13 -31.49 -33.08
N LEU A 13 25.10 -30.79 -32.49
CA LEU A 13 24.96 -30.12 -31.18
C LEU A 13 24.16 -28.83 -31.39
N THR A 14 22.88 -28.84 -31.12
CA THR A 14 22.07 -27.60 -31.04
C THR A 14 22.35 -26.92 -29.70
N ALA A 15 23.17 -25.88 -29.72
CA ALA A 15 23.37 -25.01 -28.60
C ALA A 15 22.08 -24.19 -28.37
N PHE A 16 21.29 -24.54 -27.35
CA PHE A 16 20.23 -23.67 -26.85
C PHE A 16 20.87 -22.47 -26.16
N THR A 17 20.94 -21.34 -26.83
CA THR A 17 21.24 -20.07 -26.19
C THR A 17 20.00 -19.62 -25.40
N VAL A 18 20.04 -19.75 -24.08
CA VAL A 18 19.07 -19.13 -23.19
C VAL A 18 19.30 -17.61 -23.26
N GLN A 19 18.52 -16.92 -24.09
CA GLN A 19 18.45 -15.48 -24.04
C GLN A 19 17.73 -15.09 -22.74
N SER A 20 18.49 -14.67 -21.73
CA SER A 20 17.96 -13.98 -20.57
C SER A 20 17.35 -12.65 -21.06
N SER A 21 16.03 -12.63 -21.22
CA SER A 21 15.29 -11.40 -21.45
C SER A 21 15.40 -10.58 -20.18
N TYR A 22 16.40 -9.71 -20.08
CA TYR A 22 16.35 -8.62 -19.13
C TYR A 22 15.18 -7.75 -19.56
N ALA A 23 14.09 -7.78 -18.79
CA ALA A 23 13.02 -6.81 -18.93
C ALA A 23 13.69 -5.43 -18.84
N GLN A 24 13.82 -4.74 -19.97
CA GLN A 24 14.25 -3.35 -19.98
C GLN A 24 13.29 -2.59 -19.09
N GLN A 25 13.80 -2.15 -17.96
CA GLN A 25 13.10 -1.27 -17.04
C GLN A 25 12.88 0.03 -17.81
N GLN A 26 11.70 0.16 -18.42
CA GLN A 26 11.33 1.40 -19.08
C GLN A 26 11.39 2.50 -18.03
N PRO A 27 11.97 3.66 -18.34
CA PRO A 27 11.93 4.79 -17.42
C PRO A 27 10.45 5.07 -17.13
N HIS A 28 10.07 4.88 -15.86
CA HIS A 28 8.73 5.26 -15.42
C HIS A 28 8.54 6.75 -15.72
N PRO A 29 7.39 7.16 -16.25
CA PRO A 29 7.11 8.59 -16.39
C PRO A 29 7.31 9.24 -15.01
N PRO A 30 7.76 10.50 -14.95
CA PRO A 30 7.95 11.19 -13.68
C PRO A 30 6.67 11.06 -12.86
N THR A 31 6.80 10.56 -11.64
CA THR A 31 5.66 10.37 -10.73
C THR A 31 5.06 11.75 -10.49
N GLU A 32 3.88 12.00 -11.05
CA GLU A 32 3.15 13.22 -10.76
C GLU A 32 2.76 13.17 -9.28
N THR A 33 3.39 14.01 -8.49
CA THR A 33 3.11 14.09 -7.06
C THR A 33 1.74 14.68 -6.87
N ILE A 34 0.85 13.99 -6.15
CA ILE A 34 -0.43 14.59 -5.75
C ILE A 34 -0.18 15.88 -4.99
N LYS A 35 -1.03 16.88 -5.20
CA LYS A 35 -0.99 18.15 -4.48
C LYS A 35 -2.26 18.29 -3.66
N THR A 36 -2.11 18.69 -2.41
CA THR A 36 -3.26 19.08 -1.58
C THR A 36 -3.98 20.24 -2.27
N ALA A 37 -5.31 20.17 -2.35
CA ALA A 37 -6.12 21.27 -2.85
C ALA A 37 -5.93 22.52 -1.98
N ALA A 38 -6.04 23.69 -2.60
CA ALA A 38 -5.92 24.98 -1.87
C ALA A 38 -7.07 25.21 -0.89
N SER A 39 -8.23 24.57 -1.11
CA SER A 39 -9.39 24.59 -0.22
C SER A 39 -10.18 23.29 -0.32
N HIS A 40 -10.85 22.93 0.76
CA HIS A 40 -11.71 21.76 0.86
C HIS A 40 -13.13 22.16 1.18
N THR A 41 -14.11 21.41 0.70
CA THR A 41 -15.48 21.50 1.17
C THR A 41 -15.56 21.04 2.63
N PRO A 42 -16.61 21.44 3.39
CA PRO A 42 -16.77 20.94 4.78
C PRO A 42 -16.78 19.42 4.88
N GLN A 43 -17.34 18.72 3.89
CA GLN A 43 -17.37 17.27 3.86
C GLN A 43 -15.99 16.67 3.62
N GLU A 44 -15.20 17.22 2.72
CA GLU A 44 -13.81 16.80 2.48
C GLU A 44 -12.94 17.05 3.72
N GLN A 45 -13.13 18.18 4.40
CA GLN A 45 -12.40 18.48 5.62
C GLN A 45 -12.76 17.50 6.74
N GLU A 46 -14.07 17.12 6.88
CA GLU A 46 -14.50 16.07 7.82
C GLU A 46 -13.73 14.76 7.60
N ILE A 47 -13.56 14.36 6.34
CA ILE A 47 -12.84 13.14 5.97
C ILE A 47 -11.33 13.26 6.23
N ILE A 48 -10.72 14.39 5.93
CA ILE A 48 -9.30 14.65 6.21
C ILE A 48 -9.03 14.55 7.71
N ASP A 49 -9.90 15.16 8.53
CA ASP A 49 -9.77 15.14 9.99
C ASP A 49 -9.96 13.71 10.54
N LEU A 50 -10.88 12.95 9.94
CA LEU A 50 -11.10 11.55 10.31
C LEU A 50 -9.90 10.66 9.94
N SER A 51 -9.31 10.87 8.76
CA SER A 51 -8.09 10.19 8.34
C SER A 51 -6.92 10.48 9.30
N LYS A 52 -6.74 11.73 9.72
CA LYS A 52 -5.73 12.10 10.74
C LYS A 52 -5.96 11.37 12.06
N LYS A 53 -7.18 11.42 12.59
CA LYS A 53 -7.53 10.71 13.83
C LYS A 53 -7.32 9.21 13.73
N LYS A 54 -7.58 8.61 12.57
CA LYS A 54 -7.30 7.20 12.34
C LYS A 54 -5.81 6.90 12.53
N TRP A 55 -4.90 7.71 11.99
CA TRP A 55 -3.47 7.51 12.17
C TRP A 55 -3.05 7.64 13.64
N ASP A 56 -3.62 8.60 14.38
CA ASP A 56 -3.38 8.74 15.81
C ASP A 56 -3.85 7.48 16.56
N TRP A 57 -5.07 6.99 16.29
CA TRP A 57 -5.59 5.76 16.91
C TRP A 57 -4.77 4.51 16.55
N MET A 58 -4.23 4.43 15.35
CA MET A 58 -3.33 3.33 14.96
C MET A 58 -2.00 3.41 15.71
N ALA A 59 -1.45 4.60 15.90
CA ALA A 59 -0.22 4.82 16.67
C ALA A 59 -0.40 4.48 18.16
N GLU A 60 -1.53 4.86 18.73
CA GLU A 60 -1.91 4.59 20.12
C GLU A 60 -2.41 3.17 20.37
N LYS A 61 -2.61 2.38 19.30
CA LYS A 61 -3.29 1.06 19.34
C LYS A 61 -4.69 1.14 19.96
N ASN A 62 -5.40 2.23 19.68
CA ASN A 62 -6.77 2.45 20.17
C ASN A 62 -7.77 1.62 19.37
N VAL A 63 -7.80 0.31 19.66
CA VAL A 63 -8.63 -0.66 18.91
C VAL A 63 -10.13 -0.40 19.04
N ASP A 64 -10.59 0.23 20.11
CA ASP A 64 -12.01 0.53 20.29
C ASP A 64 -12.48 1.63 19.33
N SER A 65 -11.70 2.70 19.18
CA SER A 65 -11.96 3.74 18.19
C SER A 65 -11.87 3.20 16.76
N LEU A 66 -10.86 2.39 16.46
CA LEU A 66 -10.68 1.76 15.16
C LEU A 66 -11.80 0.76 14.84
N LYS A 67 -12.25 -0.02 15.81
CA LYS A 67 -13.39 -0.94 15.67
C LYS A 67 -14.68 -0.19 15.28
N ASN A 68 -14.88 1.01 15.84
CA ASN A 68 -16.03 1.84 15.51
C ASN A 68 -15.90 2.50 14.13
N LEU A 69 -14.67 2.84 13.71
CA LEU A 69 -14.40 3.43 12.41
C LEU A 69 -14.49 2.41 11.27
N PHE A 70 -13.91 1.22 11.45
CA PHE A 70 -13.84 0.21 10.40
C PHE A 70 -15.21 -0.40 10.14
N ASP A 71 -15.62 -0.43 8.86
CA ASP A 71 -16.80 -1.17 8.43
C ASP A 71 -16.64 -2.67 8.68
N GLU A 72 -17.74 -3.41 8.83
CA GLU A 72 -17.69 -4.87 9.05
C GLU A 72 -17.10 -5.62 7.85
N LYS A 73 -17.23 -5.06 6.64
CA LYS A 73 -16.70 -5.59 5.39
C LYS A 73 -15.36 -4.96 4.98
N ALA A 74 -14.78 -4.14 5.87
CA ALA A 74 -13.54 -3.43 5.56
C ALA A 74 -12.42 -4.40 5.17
N MET A 75 -11.64 -3.99 4.15
CA MET A 75 -10.47 -4.72 3.68
C MET A 75 -9.20 -3.87 3.83
N PHE A 76 -8.15 -4.51 4.27
CA PHE A 76 -6.84 -3.91 4.49
C PHE A 76 -5.83 -4.60 3.58
N VAL A 77 -5.14 -3.83 2.73
CA VAL A 77 -4.18 -4.34 1.76
C VAL A 77 -2.80 -3.81 2.12
N HIS A 78 -1.93 -4.70 2.53
CA HIS A 78 -0.54 -4.44 2.91
C HIS A 78 0.41 -5.01 1.85
N MET A 79 1.70 -4.65 1.89
CA MET A 79 2.71 -5.20 0.99
C MET A 79 2.83 -6.73 1.08
N GLY A 80 2.59 -7.30 2.27
CA GLY A 80 2.74 -8.73 2.54
C GLY A 80 1.45 -9.53 2.48
N GLY A 81 0.29 -8.90 2.26
CA GLY A 81 -1.00 -9.60 2.23
C GLY A 81 -2.21 -8.69 2.43
N SER A 82 -3.39 -9.29 2.43
CA SER A 82 -4.64 -8.58 2.67
C SER A 82 -5.55 -9.37 3.59
N TRP A 83 -6.34 -8.67 4.41
CA TRP A 83 -7.25 -9.27 5.38
C TRP A 83 -8.37 -8.30 5.76
N GLY A 84 -9.35 -8.84 6.49
CA GLY A 84 -10.52 -8.09 6.96
C GLY A 84 -10.31 -7.44 8.33
N LYS A 85 -11.36 -6.75 8.78
CA LYS A 85 -11.41 -5.95 10.03
C LYS A 85 -10.88 -6.70 11.26
N ALA A 86 -11.36 -7.93 11.50
CA ALA A 86 -11.00 -8.66 12.73
C ALA A 86 -9.49 -8.90 12.84
N GLN A 87 -8.85 -9.29 11.74
CA GLN A 87 -7.42 -9.53 11.70
C GLN A 87 -6.63 -8.22 11.79
N GLU A 88 -7.10 -7.13 11.16
CA GLU A 88 -6.43 -5.82 11.29
C GLU A 88 -6.42 -5.33 12.74
N LEU A 89 -7.56 -5.39 13.43
CA LEU A 89 -7.64 -4.98 14.84
C LEU A 89 -6.73 -5.83 15.73
N GLU A 90 -6.65 -7.14 15.49
CA GLU A 90 -5.74 -8.01 16.25
C GLU A 90 -4.27 -7.72 15.93
N THR A 91 -3.95 -7.46 14.67
CA THR A 91 -2.60 -7.09 14.22
C THR A 91 -2.13 -5.80 14.89
N ILE A 92 -3.00 -4.78 14.99
CA ILE A 92 -2.72 -3.51 15.67
C ILE A 92 -2.58 -3.75 17.18
N LYS A 93 -3.53 -4.46 17.79
CA LYS A 93 -3.57 -4.74 19.23
C LYS A 93 -2.32 -5.46 19.69
N SER A 94 -1.93 -6.54 19.02
CA SER A 94 -0.73 -7.31 19.32
C SER A 94 0.56 -6.58 19.02
N GLY A 95 0.52 -5.59 18.13
CA GLY A 95 1.71 -4.91 17.61
C GLY A 95 2.46 -5.71 16.55
N GLY A 96 1.82 -6.71 15.93
CA GLY A 96 2.36 -7.42 14.77
C GLY A 96 2.71 -6.45 13.64
N ILE A 97 1.88 -5.41 13.48
CA ILE A 97 2.22 -4.15 12.82
C ILE A 97 1.83 -3.02 13.78
N TRP A 98 2.80 -2.20 14.16
CA TRP A 98 2.56 -1.01 14.96
C TRP A 98 2.87 0.23 14.13
N TYR A 99 1.85 0.99 13.75
CA TYR A 99 1.92 2.22 12.95
C TYR A 99 2.29 3.40 13.83
N LYS A 100 3.59 3.59 14.09
CA LYS A 100 4.08 4.56 15.08
C LYS A 100 3.80 6.01 14.70
N HIS A 101 4.03 6.35 13.44
CA HIS A 101 3.88 7.72 12.95
C HIS A 101 3.65 7.73 11.44
N ALA A 102 2.67 8.51 11.01
CA ALA A 102 2.41 8.79 9.60
C ALA A 102 2.61 10.29 9.33
N GLU A 103 3.68 10.64 8.64
CA GLU A 103 3.94 12.02 8.20
C GLU A 103 3.29 12.25 6.84
N VAL A 104 2.16 12.95 6.81
CA VAL A 104 1.38 13.20 5.59
C VAL A 104 1.85 14.48 4.93
N TYR A 105 2.37 14.40 3.71
CA TYR A 105 2.88 15.53 2.92
C TYR A 105 1.84 16.13 1.98
N ALA A 106 0.95 15.29 1.46
CA ALA A 106 -0.14 15.72 0.60
C ALA A 106 -1.36 14.82 0.78
N VAL A 107 -2.55 15.41 0.68
CA VAL A 107 -3.82 14.71 0.74
C VAL A 107 -4.74 15.18 -0.38
N VAL A 108 -5.39 14.23 -1.04
CA VAL A 108 -6.47 14.47 -2.01
C VAL A 108 -7.70 13.70 -1.55
N VAL A 109 -8.84 14.37 -1.54
CA VAL A 109 -10.14 13.76 -1.24
C VAL A 109 -11.06 13.97 -2.42
N ASN A 110 -11.70 12.88 -2.86
CA ASN A 110 -12.76 12.92 -3.86
C ASN A 110 -14.02 12.28 -3.25
N THR A 111 -15.16 12.96 -3.36
CA THR A 111 -16.44 12.47 -2.84
C THR A 111 -17.37 12.04 -3.99
N PHE A 112 -18.03 10.91 -3.82
CA PHE A 112 -18.95 10.29 -4.77
C PHE A 112 -20.24 9.89 -4.02
N GLY A 113 -21.15 10.86 -3.80
CA GLY A 113 -22.34 10.64 -2.99
C GLY A 113 -21.96 10.26 -1.55
N ASN A 114 -22.30 9.04 -1.16
CA ASN A 114 -21.99 8.52 0.19
C ASN A 114 -20.60 7.86 0.30
N THR A 115 -19.75 8.01 -0.71
CA THR A 115 -18.41 7.44 -0.72
C THR A 115 -17.37 8.54 -0.83
N ALA A 116 -16.28 8.43 -0.06
CA ALA A 116 -15.11 9.28 -0.20
C ALA A 116 -13.87 8.41 -0.42
N VAL A 117 -13.02 8.85 -1.35
CA VAL A 117 -11.70 8.25 -1.62
C VAL A 117 -10.65 9.26 -1.23
N VAL A 118 -9.73 8.86 -0.38
CA VAL A 118 -8.61 9.67 0.09
C VAL A 118 -7.31 9.08 -0.42
N LEU A 119 -6.45 9.93 -0.96
CA LEU A 119 -5.07 9.59 -1.27
C LEU A 119 -4.15 10.40 -0.36
N ASN A 120 -3.28 9.72 0.37
CA ASN A 120 -2.24 10.34 1.21
C ASN A 120 -0.86 9.99 0.66
N ASP A 121 -0.07 11.00 0.26
CA ASP A 121 1.38 10.85 0.11
C ASP A 121 2.02 11.01 1.49
N LEU A 122 2.57 9.96 2.03
CA LEU A 122 3.12 9.96 3.38
C LEU A 122 4.39 9.12 3.52
N ASP A 123 5.15 9.40 4.58
CA ASP A 123 6.12 8.46 5.13
C ASP A 123 5.50 7.79 6.36
N LEU A 124 5.56 6.48 6.41
CA LEU A 124 5.08 5.68 7.53
C LEU A 124 6.25 5.07 8.28
N GLN A 125 6.42 5.45 9.53
CA GLN A 125 7.27 4.75 10.48
C GLN A 125 6.44 3.71 11.21
N ALA A 126 6.87 2.45 11.14
CA ALA A 126 6.17 1.33 11.75
C ALA A 126 7.16 0.33 12.40
N VAL A 127 6.64 -0.51 13.28
CA VAL A 127 7.32 -1.75 13.70
C VAL A 127 6.58 -2.91 13.08
N VAL A 128 7.29 -3.75 12.33
CA VAL A 128 6.74 -4.93 11.65
C VAL A 128 7.55 -6.15 12.09
N GLY A 129 6.88 -7.12 12.72
CA GLY A 129 7.57 -8.30 13.25
C GLY A 129 8.74 -7.97 14.19
N GLY A 130 8.63 -6.90 14.98
CA GLY A 130 9.65 -6.43 15.92
C GLY A 130 10.72 -5.49 15.30
N ASN A 131 10.74 -5.29 13.98
CA ASN A 131 11.72 -4.43 13.32
C ASN A 131 11.12 -3.08 12.98
N GLN A 132 11.82 -1.99 13.33
CA GLN A 132 11.42 -0.65 12.92
C GLN A 132 11.76 -0.43 11.44
N VAL A 133 10.77 0.05 10.69
CA VAL A 133 10.88 0.35 9.25
C VAL A 133 10.28 1.72 8.99
N THR A 134 10.76 2.40 7.94
CA THR A 134 10.17 3.64 7.43
C THR A 134 10.10 3.56 5.92
N HIS A 135 8.90 3.72 5.38
CA HIS A 135 8.67 3.66 3.93
C HIS A 135 7.81 4.82 3.45
N ALA A 136 8.07 5.24 2.22
CA ALA A 136 7.22 6.18 1.51
C ALA A 136 6.05 5.44 0.85
N PHE A 137 4.82 5.91 1.10
CA PHE A 137 3.60 5.31 0.57
C PHE A 137 2.68 6.33 -0.09
N MET A 138 1.98 5.88 -1.12
CA MET A 138 0.68 6.39 -1.49
C MET A 138 -0.36 5.50 -0.81
N VAL A 139 -1.07 6.04 0.19
CA VAL A 139 -2.11 5.30 0.90
C VAL A 139 -3.46 5.70 0.35
N THR A 140 -4.24 4.69 -0.06
CA THR A 140 -5.64 4.87 -0.48
C THR A 140 -6.56 4.46 0.66
N GLU A 141 -7.45 5.35 1.05
CA GLU A 141 -8.52 5.11 2.02
C GLU A 141 -9.87 5.29 1.34
N VAL A 142 -10.78 4.35 1.57
CA VAL A 142 -12.17 4.46 1.10
C VAL A 142 -13.08 4.52 2.30
N TYR A 143 -13.89 5.55 2.34
CA TYR A 143 -14.92 5.74 3.35
C TYR A 143 -16.31 5.66 2.74
N VAL A 144 -17.26 5.07 3.46
CA VAL A 144 -18.68 5.05 3.10
C VAL A 144 -19.50 5.66 4.21
N LYS A 145 -20.51 6.45 3.87
CA LYS A 145 -21.40 7.11 4.86
C LYS A 145 -22.63 6.26 5.05
N GLU A 146 -22.76 5.68 6.25
CA GLU A 146 -23.91 4.86 6.66
C GLU A 146 -24.59 5.49 7.88
N ASN A 147 -25.90 5.69 7.81
CA ASN A 147 -26.68 6.30 8.90
C ASN A 147 -26.07 7.64 9.39
N GLY A 148 -25.55 8.44 8.47
CA GLY A 148 -24.93 9.74 8.77
C GLY A 148 -23.48 9.67 9.30
N GLN A 149 -22.92 8.48 9.49
CA GLN A 149 -21.56 8.28 10.01
C GLN A 149 -20.64 7.72 8.91
N TRP A 150 -19.43 8.25 8.84
CA TRP A 150 -18.40 7.70 7.97
C TRP A 150 -17.78 6.44 8.58
N LYS A 151 -17.70 5.39 7.76
CA LYS A 151 -17.01 4.12 8.06
C LYS A 151 -15.92 3.89 7.04
N MET A 152 -14.77 3.39 7.47
CA MET A 152 -13.69 3.01 6.55
C MET A 152 -14.01 1.64 5.95
N ALA A 153 -14.10 1.59 4.61
CA ALA A 153 -14.36 0.37 3.85
C ALA A 153 -13.07 -0.27 3.33
N GLN A 154 -12.02 0.53 3.10
CA GLN A 154 -10.73 0.01 2.62
C GLN A 154 -9.57 0.90 3.03
N LEU A 155 -8.42 0.26 3.29
CA LEU A 155 -7.11 0.87 3.46
C LEU A 155 -6.09 0.10 2.64
N THR A 156 -5.38 0.77 1.73
CA THR A 156 -4.40 0.14 0.85
C THR A 156 -3.09 0.89 0.86
N PHE A 157 -1.99 0.17 1.06
CA PHE A 157 -0.63 0.70 1.06
C PHE A 157 0.06 0.39 -0.27
N SER A 158 0.35 1.42 -1.05
CA SER A 158 1.17 1.33 -2.26
C SER A 158 2.53 1.98 -2.00
N GLN A 159 3.58 1.17 -1.87
CA GLN A 159 4.93 1.72 -1.71
C GLN A 159 5.33 2.48 -2.97
N ILE A 160 5.85 3.70 -2.79
CA ILE A 160 6.29 4.57 -3.88
C ILE A 160 7.81 4.73 -3.89
N LEU A 161 8.35 5.03 -5.08
CA LEU A 161 9.80 5.03 -5.29
C LEU A 161 10.50 6.32 -4.87
N ARG A 162 9.76 7.35 -4.43
CA ARG A 162 10.42 8.55 -3.90
C ARG A 162 11.22 8.22 -2.63
N PRO A 163 12.31 8.96 -2.35
CA PRO A 163 13.01 8.83 -1.07
C PRO A 163 12.09 9.15 0.12
N VAL A 164 12.34 8.48 1.24
CA VAL A 164 11.78 8.85 2.54
C VAL A 164 12.26 10.27 2.88
N LYS A 165 11.33 11.13 3.30
CA LYS A 165 11.59 12.53 3.70
C LYS A 165 11.65 12.69 5.22
N LEU A 166 11.00 11.76 5.96
CA LEU A 166 11.04 11.74 7.41
C LEU A 166 12.47 11.48 7.87
N THR A 167 13.06 12.44 8.56
CA THR A 167 14.37 12.28 9.20
C THR A 167 14.15 11.88 10.64
N ASP A 168 14.84 10.85 11.10
CA ASP A 168 14.86 10.50 12.53
C ASP A 168 15.36 11.71 13.31
N LYS A 169 14.53 12.24 14.21
CA LYS A 169 14.89 13.31 15.13
C LYS A 169 15.44 12.73 16.40
#